data_4ef913314743bbe98f71235f4bd3351b
#
_entry.id   4ef913314743bbe98f71235f4bd3351b
#
_cell.length_a   1.000
_cell.length_b   1.000
_cell.length_c   1.000
_cell.angle_alpha   90.00
_cell.angle_beta   90.00
_cell.angle_gamma   90.00
#
_symmetry.space_group_name_H-M   'P 1'
#
loop_
_entity.id
_entity.type
_entity.pdbx_description
1 polymer ?
#
loop_
_entity_poly.entity_id
_entity_poly.type
_entity_poly.pdbx_seq_one_letter_code
_entity_poly.pdbx_strand_id
1 'polypeptide(L)'
;MGKLFLMPSFDIVSEVDRQELRNAIDQAQRELANRFDFKNTDSSIDQAELVLTIKTSSEDRLRALKLLLEEKLVKRNVSLKSIEWGKVEPASGESVRQIVTVKVGISSDKAREINKLIKEKAPKGTGSQTQGEQIRVTSKKRDDLQTVMALLKGADLGVPLQFNNFRD
;
A
#
# COMPACT_ATOMS: atom_id res chain seq x y z
N MET A 1 20.49 -10.94 32.47
CA MET A 1 19.23 -11.35 31.84
C MET A 1 18.67 -10.26 30.91
N GLY A 2 18.48 -9.04 31.40
CA GLY A 2 17.92 -7.97 30.57
C GLY A 2 18.71 -7.64 29.31
N LYS A 3 20.03 -7.77 29.36
CA LYS A 3 20.89 -7.46 28.22
C LYS A 3 20.65 -8.33 27.00
N LEU A 4 20.15 -9.57 27.19
CA LEU A 4 19.87 -10.47 26.09
C LEU A 4 18.68 -10.01 25.25
N PHE A 5 17.83 -9.17 25.82
CA PHE A 5 16.64 -8.64 25.15
C PHE A 5 16.87 -7.27 24.53
N LEU A 6 18.11 -6.74 24.66
CA LEU A 6 18.46 -5.41 24.14
C LEU A 6 19.17 -5.46 22.80
N MET A 7 18.87 -6.48 22.00
CA MET A 7 19.37 -6.53 20.63
C MET A 7 18.72 -5.42 19.81
N PRO A 8 19.49 -4.74 18.98
CA PRO A 8 18.92 -3.79 18.05
C PRO A 8 17.81 -4.45 17.20
N SER A 9 16.75 -3.71 16.98
CA SER A 9 15.62 -4.21 16.21
C SER A 9 14.87 -3.08 15.51
N PHE A 10 14.09 -3.45 14.52
CA PHE A 10 13.08 -2.57 13.92
C PHE A 10 11.91 -3.43 13.43
N ASP A 11 10.81 -2.76 13.13
CA ASP A 11 9.63 -3.43 12.60
C ASP A 11 9.41 -3.03 11.16
N ILE A 12 9.06 -4.03 10.34
CA ILE A 12 8.62 -3.85 8.95
C ILE A 12 7.10 -3.83 8.97
N VAL A 13 6.52 -2.78 8.43
CA VAL A 13 5.06 -2.61 8.35
C VAL A 13 4.67 -2.23 6.93
N SER A 14 3.40 -2.42 6.59
CA SER A 14 2.82 -1.93 5.35
C SER A 14 1.54 -1.19 5.71
N GLU A 15 1.63 0.12 5.76
CA GLU A 15 0.55 0.98 6.22
C GLU A 15 0.21 2.04 5.19
N VAL A 16 -1.01 2.55 5.27
CA VAL A 16 -1.49 3.66 4.46
C VAL A 16 -1.97 4.75 5.43
N ASP A 17 -1.54 5.97 5.18
CA ASP A 17 -2.04 7.12 5.92
C ASP A 17 -3.48 7.37 5.49
N ARG A 18 -4.43 7.07 6.37
CA ARG A 18 -5.87 7.14 6.06
C ARG A 18 -6.35 8.56 5.81
N GLN A 19 -5.74 9.54 6.45
CA GLN A 19 -6.09 10.94 6.21
C GLN A 19 -5.62 11.37 4.82
N GLU A 20 -4.41 10.97 4.41
CA GLU A 20 -3.92 11.28 3.07
C GLU A 20 -4.71 10.54 1.99
N LEU A 21 -5.14 9.32 2.27
CA LEU A 21 -6.03 8.60 1.38
C LEU A 21 -7.33 9.39 1.17
N ARG A 22 -7.94 9.85 2.25
CA ARG A 22 -9.17 10.65 2.19
C ARG A 22 -8.94 11.95 1.41
N ASN A 23 -7.82 12.62 1.66
CA ASN A 23 -7.49 13.86 0.96
C ASN A 23 -7.34 13.63 -0.55
N ALA A 24 -6.70 12.53 -0.93
CA ALA A 24 -6.55 12.17 -2.34
C ALA A 24 -7.91 11.93 -3.00
N ILE A 25 -8.79 11.21 -2.32
CA ILE A 25 -10.13 10.91 -2.83
C ILE A 25 -10.96 12.19 -2.94
N ASP A 26 -10.91 13.07 -1.93
CA ASP A 26 -11.62 14.35 -1.96
C ASP A 26 -11.16 15.19 -3.15
N GLN A 27 -9.87 15.25 -3.42
CA GLN A 27 -9.33 15.99 -4.55
C GLN A 27 -9.77 15.37 -5.88
N ALA A 28 -9.77 14.04 -5.96
CA ALA A 28 -10.22 13.35 -7.16
C ALA A 28 -11.71 13.62 -7.41
N GLN A 29 -12.54 13.59 -6.37
CA GLN A 29 -13.97 13.89 -6.47
C GLN A 29 -14.23 15.32 -6.95
N ARG A 30 -13.46 16.28 -6.44
CA ARG A 30 -13.59 17.69 -6.84
C ARG A 30 -13.21 17.88 -8.30
N GLU A 31 -12.12 17.29 -8.73
CA GLU A 31 -11.70 17.41 -10.12
C GLU A 31 -12.68 16.71 -11.05
N LEU A 32 -13.17 15.53 -10.65
CA LEU A 32 -14.18 14.80 -11.41
C LEU A 32 -15.42 15.65 -11.66
N ALA A 33 -15.89 16.37 -10.64
CA ALA A 33 -17.07 17.23 -10.74
C ALA A 33 -16.85 18.40 -11.70
N ASN A 34 -15.59 18.81 -11.90
CA ASN A 34 -15.26 19.99 -12.72
C ASN A 34 -14.72 19.64 -14.11
N ARG A 35 -14.38 18.38 -14.37
CA ARG A 35 -13.82 17.98 -15.66
C ARG A 35 -14.91 17.88 -16.72
N PHE A 36 -14.66 18.51 -17.84
CA PHE A 36 -15.59 18.54 -18.97
C PHE A 36 -15.84 17.14 -19.55
N ASP A 37 -14.80 16.29 -19.63
CA ASP A 37 -14.90 14.96 -20.19
C ASP A 37 -15.79 14.00 -19.37
N PHE A 38 -16.10 14.37 -18.12
CA PHE A 38 -17.00 13.59 -17.26
C PHE A 38 -18.39 14.22 -17.11
N LYS A 39 -18.65 15.30 -17.82
CA LYS A 39 -19.94 15.97 -17.76
C LYS A 39 -21.03 15.05 -18.30
N ASN A 40 -22.13 14.93 -17.54
CA ASN A 40 -23.29 14.10 -17.90
C ASN A 40 -22.97 12.61 -18.01
N THR A 41 -21.94 12.13 -17.33
CA THR A 41 -21.56 10.71 -17.35
C THR A 41 -21.98 9.95 -16.11
N ASP A 42 -22.62 10.60 -15.14
CA ASP A 42 -23.00 10.00 -13.86
C ASP A 42 -21.82 9.32 -13.18
N SER A 43 -20.68 9.99 -13.18
CA SER A 43 -19.44 9.45 -12.64
C SER A 43 -19.32 9.71 -11.15
N SER A 44 -18.77 8.76 -10.42
CA SER A 44 -18.59 8.88 -8.98
C SER A 44 -17.38 8.12 -8.48
N ILE A 45 -16.86 8.59 -7.35
CA ILE A 45 -15.85 7.89 -6.55
C ILE A 45 -16.42 7.86 -5.13
N ASP A 46 -16.78 6.68 -4.66
CA ASP A 46 -17.33 6.50 -3.33
C ASP A 46 -16.33 5.76 -2.46
N GLN A 47 -16.21 6.16 -1.20
CA GLN A 47 -15.30 5.54 -0.26
C GLN A 47 -16.04 4.97 0.95
N ALA A 48 -15.78 3.71 1.26
CA ALA A 48 -16.19 3.07 2.50
C ALA A 48 -14.93 2.50 3.14
N GLU A 49 -14.32 3.25 4.05
CA GLU A 49 -13.07 2.87 4.71
C GLU A 49 -11.94 2.68 3.69
N LEU A 50 -11.49 1.44 3.51
CA LEU A 50 -10.40 1.08 2.61
C LEU A 50 -10.90 0.51 1.28
N VAL A 51 -12.19 0.64 1.00
CA VAL A 51 -12.78 0.16 -0.24
C VAL A 51 -13.38 1.34 -0.99
N LEU A 52 -12.96 1.49 -2.24
CA LEU A 52 -13.47 2.52 -3.11
C LEU A 52 -14.32 1.89 -4.20
N THR A 53 -15.37 2.57 -4.60
CA THR A 53 -16.18 2.18 -5.75
C THR A 53 -16.14 3.31 -6.75
N ILE A 54 -15.59 3.06 -7.94
CA ILE A 54 -15.58 4.04 -9.02
C ILE A 54 -16.58 3.61 -10.07
N LYS A 55 -17.32 4.57 -10.59
CA LYS A 55 -18.38 4.33 -11.56
C LYS A 55 -18.37 5.43 -12.61
N THR A 56 -18.61 5.05 -13.85
CA THR A 56 -18.73 6.00 -14.95
C THR A 56 -19.51 5.39 -16.13
N SER A 57 -19.65 6.12 -17.21
CA SER A 57 -20.53 5.76 -18.34
C SER A 57 -19.95 4.75 -19.31
N SER A 58 -18.63 4.54 -19.33
CA SER A 58 -17.99 3.64 -20.29
C SER A 58 -16.63 3.18 -19.80
N GLU A 59 -16.08 2.15 -20.42
CA GLU A 59 -14.74 1.68 -20.09
C GLU A 59 -13.66 2.72 -20.42
N ASP A 60 -13.83 3.49 -21.50
CA ASP A 60 -12.89 4.56 -21.84
C ASP A 60 -12.87 5.63 -20.74
N ARG A 61 -14.06 6.02 -20.28
CA ARG A 61 -14.17 6.98 -19.17
C ARG A 61 -13.59 6.38 -17.88
N LEU A 62 -13.77 5.09 -17.68
CA LEU A 62 -13.23 4.40 -16.50
C LEU A 62 -11.70 4.46 -16.48
N ARG A 63 -11.05 4.28 -17.64
CA ARG A 63 -9.60 4.43 -17.72
C ARG A 63 -9.15 5.84 -17.36
N ALA A 64 -9.88 6.85 -17.83
CA ALA A 64 -9.58 8.24 -17.48
C ALA A 64 -9.80 8.51 -15.99
N LEU A 65 -10.86 7.95 -15.41
CA LEU A 65 -11.16 8.08 -13.98
C LEU A 65 -10.08 7.40 -13.13
N LYS A 66 -9.63 6.23 -13.55
CA LYS A 66 -8.53 5.51 -12.90
C LYS A 66 -7.25 6.36 -12.88
N LEU A 67 -6.90 6.96 -14.02
CA LEU A 67 -5.71 7.82 -14.10
C LEU A 67 -5.84 9.04 -13.18
N LEU A 68 -7.01 9.65 -13.13
CA LEU A 68 -7.27 10.76 -12.24
C LEU A 68 -7.05 10.36 -10.78
N LEU A 69 -7.62 9.22 -10.37
CA LEU A 69 -7.47 8.72 -9.02
C LEU A 69 -6.01 8.39 -8.68
N GLU A 70 -5.31 7.70 -9.59
CA GLU A 70 -3.89 7.37 -9.41
C GLU A 70 -3.04 8.63 -9.23
N GLU A 71 -3.29 9.66 -10.02
CA GLU A 71 -2.57 10.93 -9.92
C GLU A 71 -2.71 11.54 -8.53
N LYS A 72 -3.94 11.56 -7.99
CA LYS A 72 -4.19 12.14 -6.67
C LYS A 72 -3.60 11.30 -5.55
N LEU A 73 -3.64 9.98 -5.68
CA LEU A 73 -3.02 9.07 -4.71
C LEU A 73 -1.50 9.30 -4.65
N VAL A 74 -0.83 9.34 -5.79
CA VAL A 74 0.61 9.56 -5.88
C VAL A 74 0.98 10.94 -5.29
N LYS A 75 0.21 11.96 -5.62
CA LYS A 75 0.45 13.31 -5.13
C LYS A 75 0.36 13.40 -3.61
N ARG A 76 -0.44 12.56 -2.99
CA ARG A 76 -0.59 12.49 -1.54
C ARG A 76 0.27 11.41 -0.88
N ASN A 77 1.24 10.88 -1.62
CA ASN A 77 2.18 9.86 -1.14
C ASN A 77 1.50 8.55 -0.72
N VAL A 78 0.35 8.24 -1.30
CA VAL A 78 -0.27 6.93 -1.15
C VAL A 78 0.29 6.04 -2.24
N SER A 79 1.01 5.00 -1.85
CA SER A 79 1.66 4.10 -2.81
C SER A 79 0.64 3.34 -3.64
N LEU A 80 0.83 3.33 -4.96
CA LEU A 80 -0.02 2.54 -5.85
C LEU A 80 0.16 1.03 -5.62
N LYS A 81 1.24 0.61 -4.97
CA LYS A 81 1.43 -0.80 -4.59
C LYS A 81 0.44 -1.26 -3.53
N SER A 82 -0.18 -0.32 -2.79
CA SER A 82 -1.23 -0.65 -1.82
C SER A 82 -2.61 -0.77 -2.45
N ILE A 83 -2.75 -0.45 -3.75
CA ILE A 83 -4.03 -0.39 -4.43
C ILE A 83 -4.25 -1.65 -5.25
N GLU A 84 -5.35 -2.34 -5.00
CA GLU A 84 -5.78 -3.49 -5.78
C GLU A 84 -7.00 -3.11 -6.61
N TRP A 85 -6.84 -3.14 -7.93
CA TRP A 85 -7.91 -2.83 -8.87
C TRP A 85 -8.71 -4.09 -9.13
N GLY A 86 -9.97 -4.05 -8.75
CA GLY A 86 -10.86 -5.17 -8.97
C GLY A 86 -11.27 -5.30 -10.42
N LYS A 87 -12.13 -6.25 -10.68
CA LYS A 87 -12.66 -6.51 -12.01
C LYS A 87 -13.63 -5.40 -12.41
N VAL A 88 -13.59 -4.99 -13.68
CA VAL A 88 -14.57 -4.06 -14.23
C VAL A 88 -15.90 -4.82 -14.39
N GLU A 89 -16.97 -4.24 -13.84
CA GLU A 89 -18.29 -4.85 -13.85
C GLU A 89 -19.31 -3.92 -14.50
N PRO A 90 -20.31 -4.48 -15.19
CA PRO A 90 -21.42 -3.65 -15.65
C PRO A 90 -22.21 -3.13 -14.46
N ALA A 91 -22.74 -1.92 -14.61
CA ALA A 91 -23.60 -1.29 -13.63
C ALA A 91 -24.93 -0.92 -14.30
N SER A 92 -25.82 -0.25 -13.56
CA SER A 92 -27.14 0.12 -14.10
C SER A 92 -27.00 0.95 -15.38
N GLY A 93 -27.86 0.68 -16.35
CA GLY A 93 -27.76 1.27 -17.68
C GLY A 93 -26.57 0.73 -18.43
N GLU A 94 -25.88 1.58 -19.18
CA GLU A 94 -24.64 1.20 -19.89
C GLU A 94 -23.37 1.55 -19.10
N SER A 95 -23.54 1.92 -17.84
CA SER A 95 -22.39 2.31 -17.02
C SER A 95 -21.59 1.10 -16.58
N VAL A 96 -20.37 1.39 -16.10
CA VAL A 96 -19.44 0.39 -15.57
C VAL A 96 -18.96 0.83 -14.20
N ARG A 97 -18.59 -0.13 -13.39
CA ARG A 97 -18.00 0.14 -12.08
C ARG A 97 -16.81 -0.75 -11.81
N GLN A 98 -15.99 -0.33 -10.87
CA GLN A 98 -14.84 -1.12 -10.44
C GLN A 98 -14.64 -0.90 -8.94
N ILE A 99 -14.45 -2.00 -8.22
CA ILE A 99 -14.12 -1.95 -6.80
C ILE A 99 -12.60 -1.83 -6.69
N VAL A 100 -12.15 -0.89 -5.87
CA VAL A 100 -10.73 -0.63 -5.64
C VAL A 100 -10.46 -0.81 -4.16
N THR A 101 -9.61 -1.75 -3.82
CA THR A 101 -9.30 -2.08 -2.43
C THR A 101 -7.94 -1.52 -2.05
N VAL A 102 -7.89 -0.80 -0.93
CA VAL A 102 -6.63 -0.30 -0.37
C VAL A 102 -6.16 -1.33 0.65
N LYS A 103 -5.04 -1.99 0.36
CA LYS A 103 -4.49 -3.06 1.20
C LYS A 103 -3.56 -2.47 2.25
N VAL A 104 -3.74 -2.90 3.50
CA VAL A 104 -2.86 -2.55 4.61
C VAL A 104 -2.43 -3.81 5.33
N GLY A 105 -1.27 -3.74 5.99
CA GLY A 105 -0.70 -4.88 6.68
C GLY A 105 0.08 -5.78 5.74
N ILE A 106 0.90 -6.64 6.32
CA ILE A 106 1.67 -7.65 5.57
C ILE A 106 0.92 -8.97 5.69
N SER A 107 0.49 -9.51 4.55
CA SER A 107 -0.21 -10.80 4.52
C SER A 107 0.73 -11.94 4.93
N SER A 108 0.14 -13.08 5.32
CA SER A 108 0.93 -14.26 5.68
C SER A 108 1.85 -14.71 4.54
N ASP A 109 1.36 -14.69 3.31
CA ASP A 109 2.16 -15.08 2.15
C ASP A 109 3.32 -14.11 1.92
N LYS A 110 3.05 -12.81 2.02
CA LYS A 110 4.08 -11.80 1.84
C LYS A 110 5.09 -11.85 2.99
N ALA A 111 4.64 -12.13 4.21
CA ALA A 111 5.53 -12.30 5.36
C ALA A 111 6.49 -13.46 5.14
N ARG A 112 6.01 -14.58 4.62
CA ARG A 112 6.88 -15.72 4.30
C ARG A 112 7.96 -15.36 3.27
N GLU A 113 7.56 -14.62 2.24
CA GLU A 113 8.47 -14.16 1.20
C GLU A 113 9.55 -13.23 1.77
N ILE A 114 9.16 -12.29 2.61
CA ILE A 114 10.09 -11.34 3.24
C ILE A 114 11.04 -12.07 4.20
N ASN A 115 10.51 -12.94 5.05
CA ASN A 115 11.33 -13.72 6.00
C ASN A 115 12.34 -14.59 5.26
N LYS A 116 11.93 -15.21 4.15
CA LYS A 116 12.81 -16.03 3.32
C LYS A 116 13.94 -15.19 2.73
N LEU A 117 13.62 -14.03 2.21
CA LEU A 117 14.60 -13.11 1.63
C LEU A 117 15.63 -12.69 2.68
N ILE A 118 15.19 -12.37 3.88
CA ILE A 118 16.08 -12.00 4.99
C ILE A 118 16.97 -13.18 5.36
N LYS A 119 16.38 -14.36 5.50
CA LYS A 119 17.15 -15.56 5.85
C LYS A 119 18.24 -15.88 4.84
N GLU A 120 17.95 -15.69 3.55
CA GLU A 120 18.89 -16.04 2.48
C GLU A 120 19.96 -14.98 2.25
N LYS A 121 19.63 -13.69 2.41
CA LYS A 121 20.50 -12.60 1.95
C LYS A 121 20.95 -11.64 3.03
N ALA A 122 20.37 -11.67 4.21
CA ALA A 122 20.79 -10.78 5.29
C ALA A 122 22.12 -11.25 5.92
N PRO A 123 22.85 -10.34 6.60
CA PRO A 123 24.07 -10.71 7.30
C PRO A 123 23.81 -11.78 8.37
N LYS A 124 24.82 -12.59 8.63
CA LYS A 124 24.75 -13.60 9.70
C LYS A 124 24.43 -12.93 11.04
N GLY A 125 23.61 -13.60 11.84
CA GLY A 125 23.18 -13.06 13.13
C GLY A 125 21.96 -12.18 13.05
N THR A 126 21.38 -12.02 11.86
CA THR A 126 20.13 -11.32 11.66
C THR A 126 18.98 -12.31 11.70
N GLY A 127 17.94 -12.00 12.48
CA GLY A 127 16.73 -12.80 12.55
C GLY A 127 15.52 -11.98 12.21
N SER A 128 14.46 -12.65 11.80
CA SER A 128 13.17 -11.98 11.56
C SER A 128 12.05 -12.88 12.04
N GLN A 129 10.97 -12.25 12.50
CA GLN A 129 9.83 -12.96 13.06
C GLN A 129 8.55 -12.20 12.73
N THR A 130 7.57 -12.92 12.20
CA THR A 130 6.26 -12.36 11.92
C THR A 130 5.52 -12.13 13.24
N GLN A 131 4.96 -10.93 13.40
CA GLN A 131 4.17 -10.56 14.56
C GLN A 131 2.87 -9.92 14.05
N GLY A 132 1.81 -10.73 13.92
CA GLY A 132 0.55 -10.26 13.34
C GLY A 132 0.75 -9.89 11.87
N GLU A 133 0.51 -8.63 11.53
CA GLU A 133 0.65 -8.12 10.16
C GLU A 133 1.94 -7.34 9.95
N GLN A 134 2.92 -7.54 10.81
CA GLN A 134 4.23 -6.89 10.70
C GLN A 134 5.34 -7.92 10.95
N ILE A 135 6.58 -7.51 10.70
CA ILE A 135 7.75 -8.38 10.88
C ILE A 135 8.76 -7.63 11.74
N ARG A 136 9.24 -8.28 12.79
CA ARG A 136 10.32 -7.74 13.61
C ARG A 136 11.64 -8.31 13.16
N VAL A 137 12.61 -7.43 12.92
CA VAL A 137 13.97 -7.80 12.52
C VAL A 137 14.91 -7.47 13.67
N THR A 138 15.75 -8.43 14.05
CA THR A 138 16.73 -8.24 15.10
C THR A 138 18.12 -8.60 14.60
N SER A 139 19.15 -7.96 15.15
CA SER A 139 20.54 -8.31 14.90
C SER A 139 21.40 -7.85 16.06
N LYS A 140 22.55 -8.49 16.23
CA LYS A 140 23.53 -8.06 17.22
C LYS A 140 24.17 -6.72 16.88
N LYS A 141 24.20 -6.39 15.58
CA LYS A 141 24.84 -5.18 15.07
C LYS A 141 23.82 -4.26 14.42
N ARG A 142 23.84 -3.01 14.82
CA ARG A 142 22.95 -2.00 14.23
C ARG A 142 23.17 -1.85 12.72
N ASP A 143 24.43 -1.95 12.26
CA ASP A 143 24.75 -1.84 10.83
C ASP A 143 24.07 -2.92 9.99
N ASP A 144 23.92 -4.11 10.56
CA ASP A 144 23.23 -5.21 9.87
C ASP A 144 21.77 -4.89 9.61
N LEU A 145 21.13 -4.15 10.51
CA LEU A 145 19.74 -3.69 10.31
C LEU A 145 19.64 -2.72 9.14
N GLN A 146 20.62 -1.82 8.98
CA GLN A 146 20.68 -0.93 7.83
C GLN A 146 20.82 -1.72 6.53
N THR A 147 21.61 -2.76 6.54
CA THR A 147 21.79 -3.64 5.38
C THR A 147 20.47 -4.32 5.01
N VAL A 148 19.70 -4.78 6.00
CA VAL A 148 18.39 -5.40 5.75
C VAL A 148 17.43 -4.39 5.13
N MET A 149 17.39 -3.17 5.65
CA MET A 149 16.52 -2.13 5.10
C MET A 149 16.86 -1.84 3.64
N ALA A 150 18.16 -1.73 3.30
CA ALA A 150 18.59 -1.52 1.93
C ALA A 150 18.19 -2.69 1.04
N LEU A 151 18.36 -3.92 1.54
CA LEU A 151 17.96 -5.14 0.82
C LEU A 151 16.46 -5.11 0.47
N LEU A 152 15.63 -4.77 1.43
CA LEU A 152 14.18 -4.75 1.23
C LEU A 152 13.74 -3.60 0.33
N LYS A 153 14.38 -2.44 0.42
CA LYS A 153 14.10 -1.31 -0.48
C LYS A 153 14.44 -1.64 -1.92
N GLY A 154 15.49 -2.43 -2.14
CA GLY A 154 15.91 -2.82 -3.48
C GLY A 154 15.12 -3.98 -4.07
N ALA A 155 14.34 -4.68 -3.26
CA ALA A 155 13.54 -5.81 -3.72
C ALA A 155 12.15 -5.33 -4.12
N ASP A 156 11.65 -5.85 -5.25
CA ASP A 156 10.27 -5.58 -5.66
C ASP A 156 9.35 -6.61 -5.03
N LEU A 157 8.76 -6.25 -3.91
CA LEU A 157 7.90 -7.13 -3.14
C LEU A 157 6.41 -6.91 -3.41
N GLY A 158 6.08 -5.97 -4.28
CA GLY A 158 4.70 -5.72 -4.68
C GLY A 158 3.82 -5.06 -3.63
N VAL A 159 4.36 -4.70 -2.49
CA VAL A 159 3.67 -3.95 -1.42
C VAL A 159 4.58 -2.86 -0.91
N PRO A 160 4.02 -1.73 -0.44
CA PRO A 160 4.85 -0.71 0.18
C PRO A 160 5.30 -1.18 1.56
N LEU A 161 6.56 -0.94 1.88
CA LEU A 161 7.10 -1.28 3.19
C LEU A 161 7.62 -0.02 3.86
N GLN A 162 7.35 0.08 5.15
CA GLN A 162 7.92 1.12 5.99
C GLN A 162 8.66 0.44 7.15
N PHE A 163 9.63 1.15 7.71
CA PHE A 163 10.43 0.66 8.82
C PHE A 163 10.26 1.61 10.00
N ASN A 164 9.88 1.07 11.14
CA ASN A 164 9.67 1.89 12.33
C ASN A 164 10.03 1.13 13.60
N ASN A 165 9.73 1.73 14.74
CA ASN A 165 9.94 1.12 16.05
C ASN A 165 11.39 0.68 16.28
N PHE A 166 12.34 1.54 15.90
CA PHE A 166 13.76 1.25 16.06
C PHE A 166 14.12 1.18 17.55
N ARG A 167 14.82 0.12 17.93
CA ARG A 167 15.30 -0.10 19.29
C ARG A 167 16.76 -0.48 19.26
N ASP A 168 17.50 -0.01 20.24
CA ASP A 168 18.92 -0.35 20.40
C ASP A 168 19.14 -1.51 21.36
#